data_e62f40454af0bc6174ed1135f9555c9d
#
_entry.id   e62f40454af0bc6174ed1135f9555c9d
#
_cell.length_a   1.000
_cell.length_b   1.000
_cell.length_c   1.000
_cell.angle_alpha   90.00
_cell.angle_beta   90.00
_cell.angle_gamma   90.00
#
_symmetry.space_group_name_H-M   'P 1'
#
loop_
_entity.id
_entity.type
_entity.pdbx_description
1 polymer ?
#
loop_
_entity_poly.entity_id
_entity_poly.type
_entity_poly.pdbx_seq_one_letter_code
_entity_poly.pdbx_strand_id
1 'polypeptide(L)'
;MLYEAVAEGEQRQHSERLALCQYRLFTLRLSKDQNRNLLLTVKFEPFVDRLDEPYQLDALNDLINVFGSLRQWNKLKELAEKLKIKATIHYELNGSKKSAETKNQIVFYILYSYLAMGEAHFNLKDYEKALYYVSLYTDCSWVKNPTEDEKAVIEQFQEWAEDNRYMYQLVSGKVEVLPEYEKYISTRESEIFAALCEIVIAANRFDINIDFVLEKYKPYFNYREQHSRIKKISEQYTDDRYTNLLVGLGVYYLNKNDYGRGLRYILDSFAFAIKIHNGDAMLKCVELFGQYRNVASEAMNREYKTLQEKIGYMDSYM
;
A
#
# COMPACT_ATOMS: atom_id res chain seq x y z
N MET A 1 -21.68 -16.89 11.84
CA MET A 1 -22.59 -17.77 12.59
C MET A 1 -22.24 -17.82 14.07
N LEU A 2 -21.22 -18.54 14.60
CA LEU A 2 -20.97 -18.61 16.05
C LEU A 2 -20.62 -17.23 16.64
N TYR A 3 -19.69 -16.50 16.05
CA TYR A 3 -19.30 -15.16 16.50
C TYR A 3 -20.43 -14.13 16.36
N GLU A 4 -21.29 -14.26 15.36
CA GLU A 4 -22.47 -13.40 15.19
C GLU A 4 -23.49 -13.62 16.33
N ALA A 5 -23.81 -14.87 16.61
CA ALA A 5 -24.75 -15.20 17.69
C ALA A 5 -24.28 -14.68 19.06
N VAL A 6 -22.96 -14.77 19.35
CA VAL A 6 -22.38 -14.20 20.58
C VAL A 6 -22.43 -12.68 20.56
N ALA A 7 -22.06 -12.04 19.44
CA ALA A 7 -22.08 -10.58 19.31
C ALA A 7 -23.51 -10.01 19.45
N GLU A 8 -24.53 -10.69 18.93
CA GLU A 8 -25.93 -10.32 19.07
C GLU A 8 -26.46 -10.54 20.50
N GLY A 9 -26.10 -11.67 21.13
CA GLY A 9 -26.51 -12.00 22.48
C GLY A 9 -25.91 -11.11 23.57
N GLU A 10 -24.69 -10.60 23.35
CA GLU A 10 -23.91 -9.80 24.31
C GLU A 10 -23.83 -8.30 23.96
N GLN A 11 -24.66 -7.80 23.03
CA GLN A 11 -24.60 -6.39 22.56
C GLN A 11 -24.61 -5.33 23.67
N ARG A 12 -25.22 -5.64 24.82
CA ARG A 12 -25.34 -4.75 25.98
C ARG A 12 -24.26 -4.99 27.04
N GLN A 13 -23.40 -5.96 26.86
CA GLN A 13 -22.33 -6.29 27.80
C GLN A 13 -21.00 -5.69 27.33
N HIS A 14 -20.24 -5.11 28.25
CA HIS A 14 -18.88 -4.64 27.99
C HIS A 14 -17.85 -5.77 28.24
N SER A 15 -18.09 -6.95 27.67
CA SER A 15 -17.23 -8.11 27.91
C SER A 15 -16.08 -8.17 26.92
N GLU A 16 -14.91 -8.66 27.37
CA GLU A 16 -13.76 -9.01 26.51
C GLU A 16 -14.16 -10.03 25.46
N ARG A 17 -15.04 -10.96 25.80
CA ARG A 17 -15.59 -11.96 24.89
C ARG A 17 -16.32 -11.31 23.70
N LEU A 18 -17.12 -10.26 23.94
CA LEU A 18 -17.76 -9.49 22.87
C LEU A 18 -16.71 -8.82 21.98
N ALA A 19 -15.70 -8.19 22.59
CA ALA A 19 -14.62 -7.54 21.84
C ALA A 19 -13.86 -8.53 20.97
N LEU A 20 -13.53 -9.72 21.48
CA LEU A 20 -12.88 -10.77 20.72
C LEU A 20 -13.77 -11.29 19.57
N CYS A 21 -15.07 -11.45 19.81
CA CYS A 21 -16.01 -11.83 18.74
C CYS A 21 -16.08 -10.77 17.64
N GLN A 22 -16.13 -9.48 18.00
CA GLN A 22 -16.10 -8.38 17.03
C GLN A 22 -14.79 -8.33 16.24
N TYR A 23 -13.65 -8.59 16.88
CA TYR A 23 -12.36 -8.70 16.20
C TYR A 23 -12.36 -9.84 15.18
N ARG A 24 -12.85 -11.02 15.55
CA ARG A 24 -12.95 -12.17 14.64
C ARG A 24 -13.89 -11.90 13.46
N LEU A 25 -15.05 -11.27 13.73
CA LEU A 25 -15.99 -10.86 12.67
C LEU A 25 -15.37 -9.84 11.73
N PHE A 26 -14.63 -8.85 12.25
CA PHE A 26 -13.88 -7.88 11.45
C PHE A 26 -12.92 -8.59 10.49
N THR A 27 -12.01 -9.40 11.00
CA THR A 27 -10.99 -10.07 10.18
C THR A 27 -11.59 -11.04 9.15
N LEU A 28 -12.64 -11.78 9.51
CA LEU A 28 -13.30 -12.75 8.61
C LEU A 28 -14.11 -12.09 7.49
N ARG A 29 -14.62 -10.87 7.71
CA ARG A 29 -15.48 -10.17 6.76
C ARG A 29 -14.74 -9.23 5.82
N LEU A 30 -13.46 -8.97 6.05
CA LEU A 30 -12.63 -8.19 5.13
C LEU A 30 -12.70 -8.78 3.71
N SER A 31 -12.80 -7.92 2.71
CA SER A 31 -12.99 -8.29 1.31
C SER A 31 -12.24 -7.34 0.38
N LYS A 32 -12.41 -7.47 -0.93
CA LYS A 32 -11.92 -6.52 -1.92
C LYS A 32 -12.71 -5.19 -1.95
N ASP A 33 -13.91 -5.17 -1.38
CA ASP A 33 -14.78 -3.99 -1.34
C ASP A 33 -14.32 -3.02 -0.25
N GLN A 34 -13.71 -1.90 -0.66
CA GLN A 34 -13.17 -0.88 0.22
C GLN A 34 -14.25 -0.16 1.06
N ASN A 35 -15.42 0.08 0.49
CA ASN A 35 -16.53 0.69 1.23
C ASN A 35 -17.01 -0.22 2.36
N ARG A 36 -17.09 -1.52 2.06
CA ARG A 36 -17.40 -2.53 3.07
C ARG A 36 -16.31 -2.62 4.15
N ASN A 37 -15.04 -2.59 3.75
CA ASN A 37 -13.92 -2.61 4.70
C ASN A 37 -13.94 -1.38 5.61
N LEU A 38 -14.25 -0.19 5.08
CA LEU A 38 -14.42 1.02 5.90
C LEU A 38 -15.54 0.86 6.94
N LEU A 39 -16.69 0.35 6.53
CA LEU A 39 -17.80 0.10 7.48
C LEU A 39 -17.43 -0.92 8.57
N LEU A 40 -16.67 -1.95 8.22
CA LEU A 40 -16.20 -2.95 9.18
C LEU A 40 -15.20 -2.35 10.17
N THR A 41 -14.27 -1.49 9.70
CA THR A 41 -13.34 -0.78 10.58
C THR A 41 -14.05 0.13 11.57
N VAL A 42 -14.97 0.97 11.10
CA VAL A 42 -15.76 1.89 11.95
C VAL A 42 -16.55 1.11 13.01
N LYS A 43 -17.11 -0.04 12.66
CA LYS A 43 -17.86 -0.89 13.62
C LYS A 43 -16.96 -1.57 14.65
N PHE A 44 -15.75 -1.97 14.25
CA PHE A 44 -14.85 -2.74 15.11
C PHE A 44 -13.99 -1.86 16.02
N GLU A 45 -13.49 -0.72 15.52
CA GLU A 45 -12.52 0.13 16.24
C GLU A 45 -12.88 0.42 17.70
N PRO A 46 -14.15 0.70 18.09
CA PRO A 46 -14.53 0.96 19.48
C PRO A 46 -14.30 -0.21 20.44
N PHE A 47 -14.07 -1.41 19.93
CA PHE A 47 -13.83 -2.61 20.71
C PHE A 47 -12.35 -2.89 20.98
N VAL A 48 -11.43 -2.20 20.32
CA VAL A 48 -9.98 -2.45 20.43
C VAL A 48 -9.49 -2.37 21.86
N ASP A 49 -9.89 -1.32 22.62
CA ASP A 49 -9.44 -1.11 24.00
C ASP A 49 -10.11 -2.05 25.02
N ARG A 50 -11.05 -2.87 24.57
CA ARG A 50 -11.73 -3.89 25.40
C ARG A 50 -11.14 -5.29 25.18
N LEU A 51 -10.24 -5.44 24.21
CA LEU A 51 -9.50 -6.69 24.00
C LEU A 51 -8.40 -6.83 25.05
N ASP A 52 -8.03 -8.08 25.37
CA ASP A 52 -6.79 -8.36 26.09
C ASP A 52 -5.59 -7.82 25.34
N GLU A 53 -4.55 -7.42 26.08
CA GLU A 53 -3.37 -6.73 25.54
C GLU A 53 -2.76 -7.40 24.32
N PRO A 54 -2.54 -8.74 24.27
CA PRO A 54 -2.00 -9.38 23.08
C PRO A 54 -2.86 -9.20 21.84
N TYR A 55 -4.19 -9.31 22.01
CA TYR A 55 -5.13 -9.12 20.90
C TYR A 55 -5.25 -7.64 20.48
N GLN A 56 -4.98 -6.69 21.39
CA GLN A 56 -4.97 -5.26 21.04
C GLN A 56 -3.85 -4.95 20.05
N LEU A 57 -2.65 -5.52 20.22
CA LEU A 57 -1.53 -5.33 19.30
C LEU A 57 -1.85 -5.85 17.91
N ASP A 58 -2.40 -7.07 17.83
CA ASP A 58 -2.83 -7.66 16.57
C ASP A 58 -3.94 -6.86 15.90
N ALA A 59 -4.93 -6.42 16.66
CA ALA A 59 -6.07 -5.66 16.17
C ALA A 59 -5.65 -4.29 15.63
N LEU A 60 -4.75 -3.59 16.31
CA LEU A 60 -4.18 -2.32 15.85
C LEU A 60 -3.39 -2.51 14.56
N ASN A 61 -2.56 -3.57 14.49
CA ASN A 61 -1.82 -3.91 13.27
C ASN A 61 -2.76 -4.18 12.08
N ASP A 62 -3.81 -4.97 12.30
CA ASP A 62 -4.79 -5.28 11.25
C ASP A 62 -5.57 -4.01 10.81
N LEU A 63 -5.95 -3.13 11.74
CA LEU A 63 -6.59 -1.84 11.44
C LEU A 63 -5.67 -0.91 10.65
N ILE A 64 -4.38 -0.80 11.01
CA ILE A 64 -3.37 -0.01 10.29
C ILE A 64 -3.30 -0.47 8.84
N ASN A 65 -3.23 -1.79 8.59
CA ASN A 65 -3.23 -2.36 7.24
C ASN A 65 -4.47 -1.96 6.43
N VAL A 66 -5.66 -2.02 7.06
CA VAL A 66 -6.91 -1.66 6.38
C VAL A 66 -6.95 -0.16 6.08
N PHE A 67 -6.60 0.71 7.05
CA PHE A 67 -6.59 2.16 6.82
C PHE A 67 -5.52 2.59 5.81
N GLY A 68 -4.39 1.89 5.73
CA GLY A 68 -3.40 2.06 4.67
C GLY A 68 -3.99 1.77 3.29
N SER A 69 -4.69 0.64 3.14
CA SER A 69 -5.38 0.29 1.88
C SER A 69 -6.47 1.29 1.49
N LEU A 70 -7.14 1.89 2.48
CA LEU A 70 -8.14 2.94 2.32
C LEU A 70 -7.52 4.34 2.11
N ARG A 71 -6.19 4.47 2.11
CA ARG A 71 -5.45 5.75 2.02
C ARG A 71 -5.85 6.78 3.10
N GLN A 72 -6.31 6.30 4.25
CA GLN A 72 -6.71 7.14 5.39
C GLN A 72 -5.49 7.44 6.28
N TRP A 73 -4.51 8.18 5.72
CA TRP A 73 -3.18 8.38 6.30
C TRP A 73 -3.18 9.00 7.70
N ASN A 74 -4.08 9.94 7.98
CA ASN A 74 -4.17 10.55 9.30
C ASN A 74 -4.67 9.55 10.35
N LYS A 75 -5.64 8.71 10.00
CA LYS A 75 -6.13 7.66 10.89
C LYS A 75 -5.09 6.56 11.10
N LEU A 76 -4.39 6.19 10.05
CA LEU A 76 -3.26 5.26 10.13
C LEU A 76 -2.20 5.76 11.13
N LYS A 77 -1.81 7.05 11.07
CA LYS A 77 -0.84 7.63 12.03
C LYS A 77 -1.31 7.54 13.48
N GLU A 78 -2.58 7.87 13.74
CA GLU A 78 -3.16 7.78 15.07
C GLU A 78 -3.04 6.35 15.63
N LEU A 79 -3.41 5.35 14.84
CA LEU A 79 -3.35 3.94 15.24
C LEU A 79 -1.91 3.42 15.36
N ALA A 80 -1.01 3.85 14.47
CA ALA A 80 0.40 3.50 14.55
C ALA A 80 1.06 4.05 15.82
N GLU A 81 0.74 5.29 16.21
CA GLU A 81 1.22 5.85 17.48
C GLU A 81 0.67 5.06 18.68
N LYS A 82 -0.61 4.69 18.66
CA LYS A 82 -1.22 3.86 19.70
C LYS A 82 -0.56 2.48 19.78
N LEU A 83 -0.28 1.85 18.62
CA LEU A 83 0.44 0.58 18.55
C LEU A 83 1.84 0.70 19.14
N LYS A 84 2.58 1.75 18.78
CA LYS A 84 3.92 2.03 19.28
C LYS A 84 3.91 2.11 20.80
N ILE A 85 3.04 2.94 21.38
CA ILE A 85 2.95 3.14 22.83
C ILE A 85 2.69 1.81 23.54
N LYS A 86 1.67 1.05 23.10
CA LYS A 86 1.33 -0.23 23.73
C LYS A 86 2.45 -1.27 23.61
N ALA A 87 3.02 -1.42 22.42
CA ALA A 87 4.10 -2.38 22.19
C ALA A 87 5.38 -2.01 22.95
N THR A 88 5.70 -0.71 23.07
CA THR A 88 6.86 -0.24 23.86
C THR A 88 6.66 -0.51 25.35
N ILE A 89 5.48 -0.20 25.90
CA ILE A 89 5.15 -0.51 27.31
C ILE A 89 5.27 -2.01 27.56
N HIS A 90 4.72 -2.84 26.68
CA HIS A 90 4.83 -4.29 26.80
C HIS A 90 6.29 -4.76 26.79
N TYR A 91 7.10 -4.22 25.88
CA TYR A 91 8.53 -4.54 25.79
C TYR A 91 9.30 -4.13 27.06
N GLU A 92 9.03 -2.95 27.61
CA GLU A 92 9.67 -2.46 28.83
C GLU A 92 9.32 -3.30 30.06
N LEU A 93 8.07 -3.75 30.19
CA LEU A 93 7.59 -4.51 31.33
C LEU A 93 7.95 -6.01 31.26
N ASN A 94 7.86 -6.60 30.08
CA ASN A 94 7.94 -8.06 29.88
C ASN A 94 9.16 -8.50 29.05
N GLY A 95 9.96 -7.55 28.57
CA GLY A 95 11.03 -7.82 27.60
C GLY A 95 10.46 -8.24 26.25
N SER A 96 11.29 -8.89 25.47
CA SER A 96 10.93 -9.37 24.13
C SER A 96 10.09 -10.65 24.13
N LYS A 97 9.69 -11.17 25.31
CA LYS A 97 8.91 -12.41 25.38
C LYS A 97 7.59 -12.27 24.61
N LYS A 98 7.50 -13.04 23.54
CA LYS A 98 6.25 -13.20 22.79
C LYS A 98 5.19 -13.76 23.72
N SER A 99 4.03 -13.10 23.84
CA SER A 99 2.84 -13.76 24.38
C SER A 99 2.45 -14.92 23.46
N ALA A 100 2.03 -16.03 24.03
CA ALA A 100 1.51 -17.17 23.25
C ALA A 100 0.33 -16.78 22.33
N GLU A 101 -0.31 -15.67 22.63
CA GLU A 101 -1.53 -15.18 21.97
C GLU A 101 -1.27 -14.16 20.85
N THR A 102 -0.08 -13.49 20.81
CA THR A 102 0.27 -12.55 19.74
C THR A 102 0.69 -13.28 18.47
N LYS A 103 0.29 -12.77 17.30
CA LYS A 103 0.70 -13.32 15.99
C LYS A 103 2.20 -13.13 15.75
N ASN A 104 2.77 -12.00 16.17
CA ASN A 104 4.14 -11.61 15.90
C ASN A 104 4.96 -11.41 17.20
N GLN A 105 6.28 -11.28 17.06
CA GLN A 105 7.17 -10.84 18.15
C GLN A 105 6.85 -9.40 18.55
N ILE A 106 7.09 -9.03 19.81
CA ILE A 106 6.81 -7.66 20.30
C ILE A 106 7.63 -6.61 19.52
N VAL A 107 8.87 -6.93 19.21
CA VAL A 107 9.76 -6.10 18.38
C VAL A 107 9.12 -5.77 17.02
N PHE A 108 8.39 -6.73 16.41
CA PHE A 108 7.67 -6.49 15.17
C PHE A 108 6.68 -5.33 15.28
N TYR A 109 5.87 -5.25 16.33
CA TYR A 109 4.85 -4.19 16.47
C TYR A 109 5.46 -2.81 16.63
N ILE A 110 6.60 -2.71 17.33
CA ILE A 110 7.33 -1.46 17.49
C ILE A 110 7.89 -1.00 16.13
N LEU A 111 8.62 -1.88 15.44
CA LEU A 111 9.20 -1.57 14.13
C LEU A 111 8.12 -1.29 13.07
N TYR A 112 7.03 -2.07 13.09
CA TYR A 112 5.91 -1.89 12.18
C TYR A 112 5.20 -0.55 12.40
N SER A 113 5.09 -0.07 13.64
CA SER A 113 4.53 1.25 13.92
C SER A 113 5.35 2.37 13.27
N TYR A 114 6.69 2.29 13.32
CA TYR A 114 7.56 3.26 12.65
C TYR A 114 7.46 3.17 11.12
N LEU A 115 7.42 1.96 10.56
CA LEU A 115 7.21 1.74 9.12
C LEU A 115 5.90 2.38 8.66
N ALA A 116 4.79 2.12 9.37
CA ALA A 116 3.47 2.66 9.06
C ALA A 116 3.44 4.20 9.16
N MET A 117 4.12 4.79 10.18
CA MET A 117 4.29 6.24 10.30
C MET A 117 5.08 6.82 9.12
N GLY A 118 6.17 6.14 8.71
CA GLY A 118 6.96 6.53 7.55
C GLY A 118 6.13 6.52 6.27
N GLU A 119 5.36 5.47 6.01
CA GLU A 119 4.47 5.35 4.87
C GLU A 119 3.40 6.46 4.85
N ALA A 120 2.79 6.74 6.00
CA ALA A 120 1.78 7.80 6.08
C ALA A 120 2.39 9.19 5.78
N HIS A 121 3.55 9.51 6.35
CA HIS A 121 4.22 10.78 6.07
C HIS A 121 4.66 10.89 4.59
N PHE A 122 5.16 9.81 4.00
CA PHE A 122 5.49 9.76 2.58
C PHE A 122 4.27 10.09 1.69
N ASN A 123 3.14 9.45 1.94
CA ASN A 123 1.92 9.70 1.18
C ASN A 123 1.32 11.09 1.42
N LEU A 124 1.56 11.69 2.59
CA LEU A 124 1.24 13.09 2.90
C LEU A 124 2.29 14.08 2.36
N LYS A 125 3.31 13.61 1.62
CA LYS A 125 4.42 14.39 1.04
C LYS A 125 5.33 15.06 2.07
N ASP A 126 5.33 14.61 3.30
CA ASP A 126 6.24 15.01 4.38
C ASP A 126 7.47 14.06 4.37
N TYR A 127 8.30 14.20 3.33
CA TYR A 127 9.40 13.28 3.05
C TYR A 127 10.49 13.31 4.13
N GLU A 128 10.70 14.44 4.79
CA GLU A 128 11.67 14.55 5.89
C GLU A 128 11.27 13.65 7.06
N LYS A 129 10.00 13.71 7.47
CA LYS A 129 9.50 12.83 8.52
C LYS A 129 9.43 11.37 8.06
N ALA A 130 9.09 11.12 6.81
CA ALA A 130 9.12 9.77 6.27
C ALA A 130 10.52 9.14 6.42
N LEU A 131 11.58 9.86 6.01
CA LEU A 131 12.97 9.43 6.17
C LEU A 131 13.43 9.33 7.63
N TYR A 132 12.94 10.23 8.51
CA TYR A 132 13.18 10.12 9.96
C TYR A 132 12.62 8.80 10.50
N TYR A 133 11.39 8.43 10.16
CA TYR A 133 10.82 7.15 10.59
C TYR A 133 11.56 5.95 10.01
N VAL A 134 12.06 6.01 8.78
CA VAL A 134 12.95 4.97 8.21
C VAL A 134 14.16 4.77 9.13
N SER A 135 14.80 5.82 9.62
CA SER A 135 15.94 5.70 10.52
C SER A 135 15.60 5.00 11.84
N LEU A 136 14.38 5.16 12.36
CA LEU A 136 13.94 4.57 13.62
C LEU A 136 13.74 3.05 13.54
N TYR A 137 13.31 2.50 12.39
CA TYR A 137 13.22 1.05 12.25
C TYR A 137 14.43 0.42 11.56
N THR A 138 15.41 1.24 11.14
CA THR A 138 16.75 0.77 10.76
C THR A 138 17.61 0.51 11.99
N ASP A 139 17.56 1.42 12.98
CA ASP A 139 18.33 1.30 14.23
C ASP A 139 17.59 0.41 15.24
N CYS A 140 18.00 -0.83 15.33
CA CYS A 140 17.48 -1.82 16.28
C CYS A 140 18.43 -2.06 17.47
N SER A 141 19.37 -1.17 17.75
CA SER A 141 20.38 -1.28 18.85
C SER A 141 19.74 -1.35 20.26
N TRP A 142 18.49 -0.91 20.38
CA TRP A 142 17.70 -0.98 21.61
C TRP A 142 17.22 -2.41 21.93
N VAL A 143 17.17 -3.33 20.97
CA VAL A 143 16.80 -4.73 21.21
C VAL A 143 18.00 -5.46 21.81
N LYS A 144 17.91 -5.82 23.10
CA LYS A 144 18.99 -6.48 23.83
C LYS A 144 18.88 -8.00 23.69
N ASN A 145 19.99 -8.65 23.30
CA ASN A 145 20.08 -10.11 23.15
C ASN A 145 18.91 -10.72 22.33
N PRO A 146 18.70 -10.29 21.07
CA PRO A 146 17.57 -10.74 20.27
C PRO A 146 17.63 -12.27 20.05
N THR A 147 16.46 -12.92 20.16
CA THR A 147 16.28 -14.33 19.76
C THR A 147 16.45 -14.48 18.24
N GLU A 148 16.57 -15.69 17.74
CA GLU A 148 16.67 -15.92 16.29
C GLU A 148 15.44 -15.42 15.54
N ASP A 149 14.23 -15.60 16.09
CA ASP A 149 12.99 -15.05 15.50
C ASP A 149 13.00 -13.53 15.46
N GLU A 150 13.52 -12.86 16.47
CA GLU A 150 13.63 -11.41 16.50
C GLU A 150 14.71 -10.88 15.56
N LYS A 151 15.83 -11.60 15.41
CA LYS A 151 16.85 -11.27 14.40
C LYS A 151 16.24 -11.32 13.00
N ALA A 152 15.46 -12.35 12.68
CA ALA A 152 14.77 -12.45 11.39
C ALA A 152 13.80 -11.29 11.16
N VAL A 153 13.09 -10.85 12.21
CA VAL A 153 12.23 -9.65 12.13
C VAL A 153 13.07 -8.39 11.89
N ILE A 154 14.15 -8.20 12.61
CA ILE A 154 15.04 -7.04 12.47
C ILE A 154 15.64 -6.98 11.07
N GLU A 155 16.18 -8.09 10.56
CA GLU A 155 16.73 -8.18 9.20
C GLU A 155 15.69 -7.80 8.15
N GLN A 156 14.47 -8.31 8.27
CA GLN A 156 13.37 -7.99 7.37
C GLN A 156 13.04 -6.49 7.36
N PHE A 157 13.00 -5.84 8.55
CA PHE A 157 12.74 -4.41 8.63
C PHE A 157 13.90 -3.58 8.11
N GLN A 158 15.14 -4.02 8.30
CA GLN A 158 16.33 -3.36 7.74
C GLN A 158 16.35 -3.41 6.20
N GLU A 159 15.94 -4.54 5.61
CA GLU A 159 15.75 -4.65 4.15
C GLU A 159 14.67 -3.67 3.65
N TRP A 160 13.51 -3.62 4.31
CA TRP A 160 12.46 -2.65 3.96
C TRP A 160 12.89 -1.20 4.19
N ALA A 161 13.72 -0.94 5.19
CA ALA A 161 14.26 0.40 5.45
C ALA A 161 15.16 0.86 4.30
N GLU A 162 15.98 -0.03 3.75
CA GLU A 162 16.86 0.29 2.64
C GLU A 162 16.06 0.63 1.37
N ASP A 163 15.03 -0.16 1.03
CA ASP A 163 14.14 0.10 -0.09
C ASP A 163 13.39 1.43 0.08
N ASN A 164 12.72 1.61 1.22
CA ASN A 164 11.98 2.83 1.53
C ASN A 164 12.88 4.07 1.56
N ARG A 165 14.13 3.96 1.98
CA ARG A 165 15.09 5.07 1.97
C ARG A 165 15.37 5.53 0.54
N TYR A 166 15.70 4.61 -0.37
CA TYR A 166 15.92 4.95 -1.78
C TYR A 166 14.67 5.56 -2.41
N MET A 167 13.52 4.90 -2.23
CA MET A 167 12.24 5.34 -2.76
C MET A 167 11.88 6.75 -2.27
N TYR A 168 11.95 7.00 -0.95
CA TYR A 168 11.58 8.31 -0.38
C TYR A 168 12.56 9.40 -0.80
N GLN A 169 13.85 9.11 -0.90
CA GLN A 169 14.86 10.03 -1.42
C GLN A 169 14.57 10.39 -2.87
N LEU A 170 14.36 9.39 -3.73
CA LEU A 170 14.10 9.62 -5.16
C LEU A 170 12.83 10.45 -5.38
N VAL A 171 11.72 10.09 -4.74
CA VAL A 171 10.44 10.79 -4.88
C VAL A 171 10.45 12.19 -4.23
N SER A 172 11.35 12.43 -3.26
CA SER A 172 11.59 13.78 -2.69
C SER A 172 12.43 14.70 -3.56
N GLY A 173 13.05 14.17 -4.64
CA GLY A 173 13.83 14.96 -5.60
C GLY A 173 15.35 14.71 -5.54
N LYS A 174 15.84 13.78 -4.71
CA LYS A 174 17.24 13.34 -4.71
C LYS A 174 17.48 12.37 -5.86
N VAL A 175 17.46 12.92 -7.08
CA VAL A 175 17.50 12.11 -8.32
C VAL A 175 18.82 11.35 -8.52
N GLU A 176 19.89 11.80 -7.88
CA GLU A 176 21.20 11.17 -7.88
C GLU A 176 21.24 9.77 -7.28
N VAL A 177 20.23 9.39 -6.48
CA VAL A 177 20.15 8.05 -5.89
C VAL A 177 19.65 6.99 -6.89
N LEU A 178 19.11 7.38 -8.05
CA LEU A 178 18.51 6.45 -9.00
C LEU A 178 19.43 5.30 -9.45
N PRO A 179 20.72 5.52 -9.77
CA PRO A 179 21.62 4.42 -10.18
C PRO A 179 21.84 3.40 -9.05
N GLU A 180 21.94 3.86 -7.81
CA GLU A 180 22.11 2.99 -6.63
C GLU A 180 20.83 2.23 -6.34
N TYR A 181 19.67 2.89 -6.43
CA TYR A 181 18.38 2.27 -6.27
C TYR A 181 18.12 1.20 -7.34
N GLU A 182 18.44 1.50 -8.60
CA GLU A 182 18.34 0.54 -9.71
C GLU A 182 19.22 -0.71 -9.45
N LYS A 183 20.46 -0.52 -9.01
CA LYS A 183 21.34 -1.61 -8.62
C LYS A 183 20.77 -2.43 -7.46
N TYR A 184 20.19 -1.78 -6.47
CA TYR A 184 19.56 -2.44 -5.31
C TYR A 184 18.40 -3.35 -5.74
N ILE A 185 17.47 -2.87 -6.55
CA ILE A 185 16.31 -3.65 -7.01
C ILE A 185 16.68 -4.76 -7.99
N SER A 186 17.81 -4.63 -8.70
CA SER A 186 18.22 -5.60 -9.73
C SER A 186 18.44 -7.01 -9.20
N THR A 187 18.68 -7.16 -7.89
CA THR A 187 18.86 -8.44 -7.19
C THR A 187 17.64 -8.88 -6.39
N ARG A 188 16.53 -8.12 -6.45
CA ARG A 188 15.32 -8.33 -5.62
C ARG A 188 14.06 -8.33 -6.48
N GLU A 189 13.78 -9.44 -7.11
CA GLU A 189 12.70 -9.57 -8.11
C GLU A 189 11.33 -9.13 -7.55
N SER A 190 11.05 -9.41 -6.28
CA SER A 190 9.80 -9.03 -5.60
C SER A 190 9.58 -7.53 -5.51
N GLU A 191 10.65 -6.73 -5.45
CA GLU A 191 10.60 -5.28 -5.24
C GLU A 191 10.54 -4.50 -6.56
N ILE A 192 10.93 -5.12 -7.69
CA ILE A 192 11.07 -4.44 -8.98
C ILE A 192 9.79 -3.71 -9.38
N PHE A 193 8.62 -4.36 -9.27
CA PHE A 193 7.36 -3.75 -9.70
C PHE A 193 7.00 -2.51 -8.86
N ALA A 194 7.16 -2.59 -7.54
CA ALA A 194 6.90 -1.47 -6.64
C ALA A 194 7.86 -0.30 -6.92
N ALA A 195 9.15 -0.61 -7.06
CA ALA A 195 10.17 0.38 -7.39
C ALA A 195 9.93 1.08 -8.73
N LEU A 196 9.54 0.33 -9.78
CA LEU A 196 9.21 0.91 -11.09
C LEU A 196 8.08 1.94 -11.01
N CYS A 197 7.05 1.67 -10.19
CA CYS A 197 5.97 2.65 -9.99
C CYS A 197 6.52 3.98 -9.49
N GLU A 198 7.38 3.96 -8.48
CA GLU A 198 7.94 5.16 -7.86
C GLU A 198 9.00 5.83 -8.74
N ILE A 199 9.82 5.05 -9.46
CA ILE A 199 10.79 5.57 -10.43
C ILE A 199 10.07 6.34 -11.55
N VAL A 200 8.96 5.80 -12.07
CA VAL A 200 8.17 6.48 -13.11
C VAL A 200 7.51 7.76 -12.57
N ILE A 201 7.01 7.74 -11.33
CA ILE A 201 6.49 8.94 -10.67
C ILE A 201 7.57 10.01 -10.54
N ALA A 202 8.76 9.65 -10.05
CA ALA A 202 9.89 10.57 -9.92
C ALA A 202 10.35 11.09 -11.29
N ALA A 203 10.42 10.23 -12.31
CA ALA A 203 10.80 10.61 -13.66
C ALA A 203 9.88 11.68 -14.25
N ASN A 204 8.57 11.50 -14.10
CA ASN A 204 7.59 12.49 -14.57
C ASN A 204 7.62 13.79 -13.76
N ARG A 205 7.93 13.72 -12.47
CA ARG A 205 7.94 14.87 -11.58
C ARG A 205 9.17 15.75 -11.74
N PHE A 206 10.33 15.13 -12.00
CA PHE A 206 11.62 15.80 -12.03
C PHE A 206 12.31 15.77 -13.41
N ASP A 207 11.56 15.36 -14.45
CA ASP A 207 12.05 15.26 -15.83
C ASP A 207 13.34 14.40 -15.97
N ILE A 208 13.35 13.23 -15.31
CA ILE A 208 14.48 12.31 -15.32
C ILE A 208 14.39 11.36 -16.51
N ASN A 209 15.48 11.20 -17.25
CA ASN A 209 15.56 10.16 -18.27
C ASN A 209 15.78 8.79 -17.62
N ILE A 210 14.76 7.92 -17.76
CA ILE A 210 14.75 6.54 -17.24
C ILE A 210 14.68 5.48 -18.34
N ASP A 211 14.99 5.82 -19.60
CA ASP A 211 14.88 4.89 -20.74
C ASP A 211 15.65 3.58 -20.49
N PHE A 212 16.82 3.67 -19.87
CA PHE A 212 17.62 2.50 -19.50
C PHE A 212 16.93 1.58 -18.49
N VAL A 213 16.21 2.16 -17.53
CA VAL A 213 15.40 1.39 -16.53
C VAL A 213 14.25 0.72 -17.24
N LEU A 214 13.50 1.48 -18.07
CA LEU A 214 12.32 0.97 -18.77
C LEU A 214 12.69 -0.18 -19.74
N GLU A 215 13.81 -0.10 -20.43
CA GLU A 215 14.26 -1.18 -21.32
C GLU A 215 14.70 -2.42 -20.54
N LYS A 216 15.47 -2.25 -19.45
CA LYS A 216 15.94 -3.34 -18.61
C LYS A 216 14.79 -4.11 -17.95
N TYR A 217 13.79 -3.40 -17.46
CA TYR A 217 12.69 -3.97 -16.69
C TYR A 217 11.37 -4.12 -17.45
N LYS A 218 11.41 -4.00 -18.77
CA LYS A 218 10.23 -4.20 -19.64
C LYS A 218 9.39 -5.47 -19.36
N PRO A 219 9.99 -6.64 -19.03
CA PRO A 219 9.22 -7.82 -18.66
C PRO A 219 8.33 -7.66 -17.43
N TYR A 220 8.58 -6.66 -16.60
CA TYR A 220 7.82 -6.37 -15.37
C TYR A 220 6.64 -5.41 -15.58
N PHE A 221 6.43 -4.89 -16.79
CA PHE A 221 5.29 -4.02 -17.12
C PHE A 221 3.99 -4.80 -17.33
N ASN A 222 4.04 -6.12 -17.33
CA ASN A 222 2.83 -6.93 -17.37
C ASN A 222 2.24 -7.06 -15.97
N TYR A 223 0.90 -7.08 -15.91
CA TYR A 223 0.22 -7.30 -14.63
C TYR A 223 0.69 -8.60 -13.96
N ARG A 224 1.11 -8.47 -12.70
CA ARG A 224 1.50 -9.60 -11.86
C ARG A 224 0.86 -9.41 -10.48
N GLU A 225 0.14 -10.42 -10.03
CA GLU A 225 -0.45 -10.46 -8.70
C GLU A 225 0.66 -10.37 -7.64
N GLN A 226 0.58 -9.39 -6.73
CA GLN A 226 1.51 -9.26 -5.60
C GLN A 226 0.95 -10.05 -4.41
N HIS A 227 1.80 -10.86 -3.79
CA HIS A 227 1.40 -11.63 -2.63
C HIS A 227 1.64 -10.83 -1.34
N SER A 228 0.59 -10.53 -0.59
CA SER A 228 0.68 -10.03 0.77
C SER A 228 -0.03 -10.96 1.75
N ARG A 229 0.24 -10.78 3.05
CA ARG A 229 -0.40 -11.57 4.12
C ARG A 229 -1.93 -11.44 4.12
N ILE A 230 -2.48 -10.32 3.64
CA ILE A 230 -3.92 -10.10 3.48
C ILE A 230 -4.25 -10.11 1.99
N LYS A 231 -4.30 -11.31 1.42
CA LYS A 231 -4.45 -11.56 -0.03
C LYS A 231 -5.57 -10.74 -0.71
N LYS A 232 -6.70 -10.52 -0.02
CA LYS A 232 -7.86 -9.79 -0.57
C LYS A 232 -7.65 -8.28 -0.69
N ILE A 233 -6.87 -7.69 0.23
CA ILE A 233 -6.57 -6.24 0.22
C ILE A 233 -5.43 -5.95 -0.76
N SER A 234 -4.49 -6.89 -0.93
CA SER A 234 -3.34 -6.71 -1.82
C SER A 234 -3.71 -6.71 -3.31
N GLU A 235 -4.75 -7.42 -3.73
CA GLU A 235 -5.17 -7.41 -5.14
C GLU A 235 -5.57 -6.01 -5.58
N GLN A 236 -6.45 -5.32 -4.86
CA GLN A 236 -6.87 -3.98 -5.23
C GLN A 236 -5.71 -2.97 -5.20
N TYR A 237 -4.83 -3.09 -4.21
CA TYR A 237 -3.63 -2.26 -4.14
C TYR A 237 -2.70 -2.50 -5.34
N THR A 238 -2.57 -3.75 -5.78
CA THR A 238 -1.82 -4.12 -6.99
C THR A 238 -2.49 -3.59 -8.26
N ASP A 239 -3.81 -3.70 -8.35
CA ASP A 239 -4.61 -3.21 -9.47
C ASP A 239 -4.45 -1.68 -9.62
N ASP A 240 -4.56 -0.94 -8.52
CA ASP A 240 -4.36 0.50 -8.50
C ASP A 240 -2.93 0.89 -8.88
N ARG A 241 -1.92 0.20 -8.34
CA ARG A 241 -0.51 0.42 -8.69
C ARG A 241 -0.25 0.17 -10.17
N TYR A 242 -0.77 -0.92 -10.71
CA TYR A 242 -0.60 -1.26 -12.13
C TYR A 242 -1.23 -0.21 -13.03
N THR A 243 -2.44 0.22 -12.71
CA THR A 243 -3.13 1.28 -13.45
C THR A 243 -2.32 2.58 -13.43
N ASN A 244 -1.82 2.97 -12.26
CA ASN A 244 -1.00 4.17 -12.10
C ASN A 244 0.35 4.06 -12.83
N LEU A 245 0.98 2.88 -12.85
CA LEU A 245 2.19 2.63 -13.62
C LEU A 245 1.94 2.87 -15.12
N LEU A 246 0.87 2.31 -15.68
CA LEU A 246 0.53 2.50 -17.09
C LEU A 246 0.25 3.97 -17.42
N VAL A 247 -0.52 4.69 -16.58
CA VAL A 247 -0.72 6.13 -16.74
C VAL A 247 0.61 6.87 -16.68
N GLY A 248 1.46 6.55 -15.70
CA GLY A 248 2.78 7.16 -15.53
C GLY A 248 3.68 6.96 -16.74
N LEU A 249 3.73 5.74 -17.29
CA LEU A 249 4.46 5.43 -18.54
C LEU A 249 3.88 6.22 -19.72
N GLY A 250 2.55 6.31 -19.80
CA GLY A 250 1.88 7.13 -20.79
C GLY A 250 2.35 8.58 -20.75
N VAL A 251 2.30 9.20 -19.58
CA VAL A 251 2.77 10.60 -19.37
C VAL A 251 4.25 10.75 -19.69
N TYR A 252 5.09 9.81 -19.28
CA TYR A 252 6.53 9.82 -19.56
C TYR A 252 6.83 9.90 -21.05
N TYR A 253 6.19 9.05 -21.87
CA TYR A 253 6.39 9.07 -23.31
C TYR A 253 5.73 10.26 -24.00
N LEU A 254 4.57 10.73 -23.51
CA LEU A 254 3.93 11.95 -24.02
C LEU A 254 4.82 13.19 -23.80
N ASN A 255 5.45 13.32 -22.64
CA ASN A 255 6.41 14.41 -22.35
C ASN A 255 7.64 14.37 -23.26
N LYS A 256 8.02 13.18 -23.75
CA LYS A 256 9.12 12.99 -24.72
C LYS A 256 8.65 13.14 -26.18
N ASN A 257 7.42 13.57 -26.43
CA ASN A 257 6.78 13.65 -27.74
C ASN A 257 6.67 12.30 -28.48
N ASP A 258 6.80 11.19 -27.77
CA ASP A 258 6.49 9.86 -28.29
C ASP A 258 5.00 9.54 -28.10
N TYR A 259 4.20 10.20 -28.90
CA TYR A 259 2.75 10.12 -28.80
C TYR A 259 2.23 8.71 -29.06
N GLY A 260 2.90 7.94 -29.91
CA GLY A 260 2.50 6.56 -30.22
C GLY A 260 2.56 5.65 -29.00
N ARG A 261 3.72 5.59 -28.31
CA ARG A 261 3.87 4.81 -27.08
C ARG A 261 3.05 5.39 -25.92
N GLY A 262 3.09 6.73 -25.77
CA GLY A 262 2.36 7.39 -24.70
C GLY A 262 0.86 7.09 -24.73
N LEU A 263 0.21 7.30 -25.87
CA LEU A 263 -1.22 7.04 -26.03
C LEU A 263 -1.56 5.54 -25.94
N ARG A 264 -0.64 4.64 -26.34
CA ARG A 264 -0.84 3.20 -26.16
C ARG A 264 -0.97 2.84 -24.68
N TYR A 265 -0.05 3.31 -23.83
CA TYR A 265 -0.11 3.08 -22.39
C TYR A 265 -1.36 3.69 -21.74
N ILE A 266 -1.80 4.87 -22.20
CA ILE A 266 -3.07 5.47 -21.71
C ILE A 266 -4.27 4.60 -22.07
N LEU A 267 -4.35 4.05 -23.28
CA LEU A 267 -5.44 3.16 -23.70
C LEU A 267 -5.40 1.82 -22.93
N ASP A 268 -4.21 1.25 -22.71
CA ASP A 268 -4.04 0.04 -21.92
C ASP A 268 -4.48 0.25 -20.48
N SER A 269 -4.09 1.39 -19.88
CA SER A 269 -4.57 1.78 -18.55
C SER A 269 -6.08 1.95 -18.50
N PHE A 270 -6.67 2.59 -19.52
CA PHE A 270 -8.10 2.81 -19.61
C PHE A 270 -8.88 1.51 -19.68
N ALA A 271 -8.45 0.58 -20.54
CA ALA A 271 -9.04 -0.74 -20.65
C ALA A 271 -8.97 -1.52 -19.31
N PHE A 272 -7.84 -1.42 -18.62
CA PHE A 272 -7.66 -2.08 -17.33
C PHE A 272 -8.49 -1.40 -16.22
N ALA A 273 -8.54 -0.07 -16.17
CA ALA A 273 -9.36 0.70 -15.23
C ALA A 273 -10.85 0.35 -15.34
N ILE A 274 -11.36 0.17 -16.58
CA ILE A 274 -12.73 -0.32 -16.82
C ILE A 274 -12.91 -1.71 -16.22
N LYS A 275 -11.98 -2.63 -16.46
CA LYS A 275 -12.03 -4.00 -15.95
C LYS A 275 -12.12 -4.08 -14.42
N ILE A 276 -11.40 -3.19 -13.72
CA ILE A 276 -11.35 -3.17 -12.24
C ILE A 276 -12.34 -2.16 -11.61
N HIS A 277 -13.17 -1.48 -12.43
CA HIS A 277 -14.14 -0.46 -12.01
C HIS A 277 -13.49 0.72 -11.23
N ASN A 278 -12.29 1.15 -11.64
CA ASN A 278 -11.60 2.28 -11.04
C ASN A 278 -11.97 3.60 -11.75
N GLY A 279 -12.98 4.31 -11.23
CA GLY A 279 -13.51 5.55 -11.81
C GLY A 279 -12.47 6.67 -11.91
N ASP A 280 -11.62 6.86 -10.89
CA ASP A 280 -10.59 7.90 -10.89
C ASP A 280 -9.56 7.69 -12.00
N ALA A 281 -9.13 6.44 -12.19
CA ALA A 281 -8.21 6.08 -13.26
C ALA A 281 -8.86 6.24 -14.65
N MET A 282 -10.14 5.87 -14.80
CA MET A 282 -10.88 6.09 -16.04
C MET A 282 -10.93 7.58 -16.40
N LEU A 283 -11.28 8.44 -15.45
CA LEU A 283 -11.32 9.90 -15.63
C LEU A 283 -9.96 10.44 -16.05
N LYS A 284 -8.88 10.00 -15.41
CA LYS A 284 -7.53 10.41 -15.74
C LYS A 284 -7.12 10.02 -17.15
N CYS A 285 -7.47 8.80 -17.59
CA CYS A 285 -7.21 8.33 -18.95
C CYS A 285 -8.00 9.13 -20.00
N VAL A 286 -9.27 9.45 -19.70
CA VAL A 286 -10.11 10.29 -20.58
C VAL A 286 -9.51 11.68 -20.73
N GLU A 287 -9.11 12.31 -19.64
CA GLU A 287 -8.46 13.62 -19.65
C GLU A 287 -7.19 13.62 -20.53
N LEU A 288 -6.27 12.68 -20.24
CA LEU A 288 -4.99 12.59 -20.95
C LEU A 288 -5.17 12.27 -22.44
N PHE A 289 -5.99 11.30 -22.79
CA PHE A 289 -6.23 10.98 -24.18
C PHE A 289 -6.89 12.16 -24.92
N GLY A 290 -7.83 12.86 -24.26
CA GLY A 290 -8.48 14.05 -24.82
C GLY A 290 -7.49 15.17 -25.18
N GLN A 291 -6.50 15.42 -24.34
CA GLN A 291 -5.46 16.44 -24.59
C GLN A 291 -4.60 16.13 -25.83
N TYR A 292 -4.36 14.85 -26.13
CA TYR A 292 -3.49 14.42 -27.23
C TYR A 292 -4.26 13.75 -28.38
N ARG A 293 -5.59 13.90 -28.41
CA ARG A 293 -6.45 13.24 -29.41
C ARG A 293 -6.07 13.57 -30.87
N ASN A 294 -5.59 14.80 -31.09
CA ASN A 294 -5.28 15.27 -32.44
C ASN A 294 -4.02 14.59 -33.04
N VAL A 295 -3.16 14.02 -32.20
CA VAL A 295 -1.95 13.29 -32.62
C VAL A 295 -2.15 11.77 -32.56
N ALA A 296 -3.31 11.31 -32.10
CA ALA A 296 -3.66 9.90 -32.05
C ALA A 296 -3.97 9.36 -33.45
N SER A 297 -3.55 8.12 -33.72
CA SER A 297 -3.92 7.44 -34.96
C SER A 297 -5.45 7.17 -35.03
N GLU A 298 -5.98 6.95 -36.22
CA GLU A 298 -7.40 6.58 -36.38
C GLU A 298 -7.76 5.29 -35.64
N ALA A 299 -6.84 4.33 -35.57
CA ALA A 299 -7.04 3.09 -34.84
C ALA A 299 -7.18 3.36 -33.33
N MET A 300 -6.31 4.21 -32.75
CA MET A 300 -6.38 4.61 -31.34
C MET A 300 -7.66 5.39 -31.04
N ASN A 301 -8.08 6.28 -31.93
CA ASN A 301 -9.33 7.03 -31.76
C ASN A 301 -10.57 6.10 -31.79
N ARG A 302 -10.58 5.07 -32.65
CA ARG A 302 -11.65 4.05 -32.67
C ARG A 302 -11.67 3.22 -31.38
N GLU A 303 -10.48 2.77 -30.93
CA GLU A 303 -10.35 2.01 -29.68
C GLU A 303 -10.81 2.81 -28.47
N TYR A 304 -10.38 4.07 -28.37
CA TYR A 304 -10.81 4.98 -27.30
C TYR A 304 -12.35 5.13 -27.26
N LYS A 305 -12.98 5.32 -28.44
CA LYS A 305 -14.44 5.42 -28.52
C LYS A 305 -15.12 4.13 -28.03
N THR A 306 -14.61 2.98 -28.43
CA THR A 306 -15.13 1.67 -27.97
C THR A 306 -15.00 1.50 -26.45
N LEU A 307 -13.91 1.98 -25.84
CA LEU A 307 -13.72 1.96 -24.39
C LEU A 307 -14.71 2.89 -23.68
N GLN A 308 -14.95 4.11 -24.22
CA GLN A 308 -15.96 5.03 -23.67
C GLN A 308 -17.37 4.45 -23.72
N GLU A 309 -17.76 3.78 -24.80
CA GLU A 309 -19.05 3.12 -24.93
C GLU A 309 -19.28 2.05 -23.86
N LYS A 310 -18.22 1.32 -23.46
CA LYS A 310 -18.30 0.34 -22.37
C LYS A 310 -18.65 0.95 -21.02
N ILE A 311 -18.22 2.18 -20.73
CA ILE A 311 -18.57 2.88 -19.48
C ILE A 311 -20.08 3.18 -19.46
N GLY A 312 -20.63 3.70 -20.57
CA GLY A 312 -22.06 4.01 -20.67
C GLY A 312 -22.98 2.79 -20.46
N TYR A 313 -22.51 1.60 -20.80
CA TYR A 313 -23.26 0.36 -20.53
C TYR A 313 -23.20 -0.05 -19.06
N MET A 314 -22.15 0.31 -18.32
CA MET A 314 -22.03 -0.03 -16.89
C MET A 314 -23.03 0.75 -16.03
N ASP A 315 -23.27 2.03 -16.35
CA ASP A 315 -24.25 2.88 -15.63
C ASP A 315 -25.70 2.46 -15.85
N SER A 316 -25.99 1.70 -16.91
CA SER A 316 -27.36 1.24 -17.22
C SER A 316 -27.80 -0.02 -16.45
N TYR A 317 -26.91 -0.64 -15.66
CA TYR A 317 -27.17 -1.86 -14.85
C TYR A 317 -27.01 -1.63 -13.36
N MET A 318 -26.73 -0.41 -12.88
CA MET A 318 -26.81 -0.01 -11.48
C MET A 318 -28.16 0.69 -11.21
#